data_ac130cd31d5e4662ede66b14a9105a4f
#
_entry.id   ac130cd31d5e4662ede66b14a9105a4f
#
_cell.length_a   1.000
_cell.length_b   1.000
_cell.length_c   1.000
_cell.angle_alpha   90.00
_cell.angle_beta   90.00
_cell.angle_gamma   90.00
#
_symmetry.space_group_name_H-M   'P 1'
#
loop_
_entity.id
_entity.type
_entity.pdbx_description
1 polymer ?
#
loop_
_entity_poly.entity_id
_entity_poly.type
_entity_poly.pdbx_seq_one_letter_code
_entity_poly.pdbx_strand_id
1 'polypeptide(L)'
;VNNRTFDTLAYEASDNSYVKVDNKGSVTFTAKEGADGLTMRYSIPDGKEGDVTVYVNGEPKRTFHLDSSSAYQYVDGSNVYDTKATDHSHARFSFDEVHGFFGVHVNPGDTVTIENNGVELALDFVELENVPAPIPQPENSISITDSAYGAEDGQDSTVAFEKALKAAIEQKKTLYIPVGEFKINKKIDFTADGLTVTGAGMWYSKLNFTTNEKGGGGFEIGHNSNRLTFSNFAMTSALTSRYDHLKEKAQYKAFAGSFGKDSRIDHMWIEHFECGAWIGDYASIGMRYTDHLVIENSRIRNNLADGVNFTQGTRNSVVRNSNIRNNGDDSLATFSSSINTKEYASNNSFEHNTIELGWRAGGVGIFGGKNHKVTNNLIKDSRGGAGIRVSTVFANKGEGLGFDDNNEILIKDNMIVNSGTTNDFYFPHSKPRSNIDFEETFGPIKGITVQNNVFVNPVYTDEAITHAG
;
A
#
# COMPACT_ATOMS: atom_id res chain seq x y z
N VAL A 1 16.87 -4.49 20.01
CA VAL A 1 17.75 -5.11 19.00
C VAL A 1 17.98 -4.13 17.88
N ASN A 2 19.23 -3.94 17.47
CA ASN A 2 19.63 -3.04 16.39
C ASN A 2 20.63 -3.81 15.50
N ASN A 3 20.37 -3.84 14.20
CA ASN A 3 21.27 -4.50 13.25
C ASN A 3 21.02 -3.96 11.84
N ARG A 4 22.11 -3.73 11.10
CA ARG A 4 22.08 -3.32 9.68
C ARG A 4 22.47 -4.44 8.73
N THR A 5 22.64 -5.64 9.23
CA THR A 5 22.97 -6.80 8.41
C THR A 5 21.74 -7.23 7.63
N PHE A 6 21.88 -7.33 6.32
CA PHE A 6 20.85 -7.86 5.42
C PHE A 6 20.36 -9.24 5.90
N ASP A 7 19.09 -9.56 5.63
CA ASP A 7 18.40 -10.79 6.05
C ASP A 7 18.24 -10.95 7.57
N THR A 8 18.29 -9.89 8.32
CA THR A 8 17.93 -9.91 9.74
C THR A 8 16.60 -9.22 9.99
N LEU A 9 15.90 -9.63 11.05
CA LEU A 9 14.65 -8.99 11.43
C LEU A 9 14.84 -7.49 11.71
N ALA A 10 15.93 -7.10 12.34
CA ALA A 10 16.25 -5.70 12.61
C ALA A 10 16.44 -4.88 11.33
N TYR A 11 16.89 -5.50 10.24
CA TYR A 11 17.04 -4.82 8.95
C TYR A 11 15.69 -4.31 8.39
N GLU A 12 14.62 -5.07 8.61
CA GLU A 12 13.28 -4.70 8.15
C GLU A 12 12.56 -3.72 9.09
N ALA A 13 13.07 -3.53 10.30
CA ALA A 13 12.51 -2.60 11.26
C ALA A 13 12.87 -1.14 10.93
N SER A 14 12.04 -0.23 11.39
CA SER A 14 12.28 1.21 11.33
C SER A 14 13.61 1.54 12.02
N ASP A 15 14.46 2.34 11.39
CA ASP A 15 15.80 2.68 11.86
C ASP A 15 16.66 1.45 12.24
N ASN A 16 16.40 0.29 11.64
CA ASN A 16 17.10 -0.98 11.91
C ASN A 16 17.03 -1.42 13.37
N SER A 17 15.97 -1.12 14.08
CA SER A 17 15.83 -1.48 15.48
C SER A 17 14.41 -1.82 15.89
N TYR A 18 14.27 -2.72 16.84
CA TYR A 18 13.00 -3.10 17.43
C TYR A 18 13.18 -3.48 18.89
N VAL A 19 12.09 -3.50 19.63
CA VAL A 19 12.06 -4.02 21.00
C VAL A 19 11.58 -5.47 20.97
N LYS A 20 12.37 -6.35 21.58
CA LYS A 20 11.97 -7.73 21.81
C LYS A 20 11.14 -7.79 23.10
N VAL A 21 9.94 -8.33 22.98
CA VAL A 21 9.01 -8.49 24.12
C VAL A 21 8.71 -9.98 24.27
N ASP A 22 9.23 -10.58 25.33
CA ASP A 22 8.96 -12.00 25.63
C ASP A 22 7.50 -12.19 26.07
N ASN A 23 7.02 -13.44 26.05
CA ASN A 23 5.72 -13.76 26.61
C ASN A 23 5.61 -13.29 28.06
N LYS A 24 4.53 -12.59 28.40
CA LYS A 24 4.30 -11.90 29.68
C LYS A 24 5.16 -10.66 29.91
N GLY A 25 6.05 -10.31 28.97
CA GLY A 25 6.74 -9.02 28.99
C GLY A 25 5.83 -7.88 28.57
N SER A 26 6.28 -6.67 28.85
CA SER A 26 5.52 -5.47 28.49
C SER A 26 6.43 -4.29 28.15
N VAL A 27 5.87 -3.34 27.41
CA VAL A 27 6.46 -2.03 27.13
C VAL A 27 5.51 -0.96 27.57
N THR A 28 6.01 0.04 28.32
CA THR A 28 5.21 1.17 28.80
C THR A 28 5.80 2.48 28.30
N PHE A 29 4.93 3.37 27.88
CA PHE A 29 5.30 4.74 27.49
C PHE A 29 4.22 5.73 27.91
N THR A 30 4.58 7.00 27.95
CA THR A 30 3.68 8.08 28.30
C THR A 30 3.18 8.76 27.04
N ALA A 31 1.87 8.90 26.91
CA ALA A 31 1.25 9.61 25.81
C ALA A 31 1.60 11.11 25.89
N LYS A 32 2.05 11.68 24.79
CA LYS A 32 2.37 13.12 24.69
C LYS A 32 1.17 13.94 24.27
N GLU A 33 0.28 13.35 23.51
CA GLU A 33 -0.93 13.97 22.98
C GLU A 33 -2.13 13.08 23.22
N GLY A 34 -3.34 13.63 23.07
CA GLY A 34 -4.57 12.86 23.16
C GLY A 34 -4.71 11.85 22.01
N ALA A 35 -5.29 10.70 22.29
CA ALA A 35 -5.47 9.66 21.29
C ALA A 35 -6.70 8.78 21.56
N ASP A 36 -7.32 8.31 20.48
CA ASP A 36 -8.42 7.37 20.50
C ASP A 36 -8.05 6.04 19.87
N GLY A 37 -7.09 6.04 18.97
CA GLY A 37 -6.65 4.91 18.18
C GLY A 37 -5.16 4.64 18.29
N LEU A 38 -4.82 3.38 18.02
CA LEU A 38 -3.45 2.87 18.06
C LEU A 38 -3.19 2.04 16.81
N THR A 39 -1.98 2.21 16.25
CA THR A 39 -1.41 1.32 15.25
C THR A 39 -0.10 0.76 15.79
N MET A 40 0.10 -0.54 15.62
CA MET A 40 1.30 -1.23 16.09
C MET A 40 1.90 -2.04 14.94
N ARG A 41 3.19 -1.80 14.68
CA ARG A 41 3.96 -2.60 13.72
C ARG A 41 4.74 -3.66 14.48
N TYR A 42 4.50 -4.92 14.10
CA TYR A 42 4.99 -6.07 14.84
C TYR A 42 5.47 -7.20 13.96
N SER A 43 6.29 -8.06 14.53
CA SER A 43 6.61 -9.37 13.97
C SER A 43 6.53 -10.44 15.06
N ILE A 44 5.92 -11.55 14.72
CA ILE A 44 5.92 -12.78 15.52
C ILE A 44 6.43 -13.93 14.66
N PRO A 45 6.87 -15.06 15.24
CA PRO A 45 7.38 -16.18 14.44
C PRO A 45 6.35 -16.70 13.43
N ASP A 46 6.86 -17.15 12.28
CA ASP A 46 6.06 -17.70 11.19
C ASP A 46 5.10 -18.81 11.66
N GLY A 47 3.86 -18.76 11.20
CA GLY A 47 2.83 -19.72 11.53
C GLY A 47 2.31 -19.61 12.95
N LYS A 48 2.68 -18.59 13.70
CA LYS A 48 2.24 -18.35 15.07
C LYS A 48 1.16 -17.28 15.15
N GLU A 49 0.47 -17.29 16.26
CA GLU A 49 -0.52 -16.29 16.63
C GLU A 49 -0.44 -16.03 18.14
N GLY A 50 -0.91 -14.90 18.58
CA GLY A 50 -0.91 -14.51 19.99
C GLY A 50 -1.69 -13.24 20.20
N ASP A 51 -1.87 -12.88 21.45
CA ASP A 51 -2.60 -11.68 21.83
C ASP A 51 -1.70 -10.67 22.52
N VAL A 52 -1.97 -9.40 22.32
CA VAL A 52 -1.42 -8.30 23.12
C VAL A 52 -2.56 -7.56 23.78
N THR A 53 -2.38 -7.19 25.05
CA THR A 53 -3.35 -6.38 25.78
C THR A 53 -2.78 -5.00 25.98
N VAL A 54 -3.57 -3.99 25.64
CA VAL A 54 -3.23 -2.59 25.82
C VAL A 54 -3.90 -2.08 27.10
N TYR A 55 -3.07 -1.53 27.98
CA TYR A 55 -3.49 -0.92 29.24
C TYR A 55 -3.35 0.59 29.14
N VAL A 56 -4.29 1.29 29.73
CA VAL A 56 -4.20 2.75 29.93
C VAL A 56 -4.27 3.02 31.43
N ASN A 57 -3.23 3.67 31.97
CA ASN A 57 -3.08 3.93 33.42
C ASN A 57 -3.24 2.66 34.28
N GLY A 58 -2.69 1.54 33.81
CA GLY A 58 -2.71 0.27 34.51
C GLY A 58 -4.00 -0.55 34.36
N GLU A 59 -5.00 -0.07 33.64
CA GLU A 59 -6.25 -0.78 33.40
C GLU A 59 -6.31 -1.35 31.97
N PRO A 60 -6.70 -2.62 31.78
CA PRO A 60 -6.84 -3.22 30.46
C PRO A 60 -7.98 -2.58 29.68
N LYS A 61 -7.73 -2.16 28.44
CA LYS A 61 -8.71 -1.48 27.58
C LYS A 61 -9.00 -2.22 26.29
N ARG A 62 -7.99 -2.81 25.68
CA ARG A 62 -8.13 -3.49 24.38
C ARG A 62 -7.18 -4.67 24.28
N THR A 63 -7.66 -5.76 23.72
CA THR A 63 -6.84 -6.88 23.28
C THR A 63 -6.82 -6.94 21.76
N PHE A 64 -5.62 -7.00 21.19
CA PHE A 64 -5.40 -7.21 19.77
C PHE A 64 -4.93 -8.64 19.54
N HIS A 65 -5.54 -9.33 18.59
CA HIS A 65 -5.06 -10.60 18.10
C HIS A 65 -3.99 -10.35 17.03
N LEU A 66 -2.84 -11.01 17.15
CA LEU A 66 -1.73 -10.93 16.21
C LEU A 66 -1.55 -12.29 15.54
N ASP A 67 -1.40 -12.30 14.23
CA ASP A 67 -1.02 -13.48 13.48
C ASP A 67 0.06 -13.13 12.45
N SER A 68 0.64 -14.14 11.82
CA SER A 68 1.68 -13.97 10.80
C SER A 68 1.16 -14.22 9.38
N SER A 69 -0.15 -14.27 9.17
CA SER A 69 -0.76 -14.68 7.91
C SER A 69 -0.46 -13.74 6.74
N SER A 70 -0.24 -12.46 7.03
CA SER A 70 0.10 -11.43 6.03
C SER A 70 1.59 -11.07 6.01
N ALA A 71 2.43 -11.90 6.59
CA ALA A 71 3.89 -11.74 6.65
C ALA A 71 4.59 -13.01 6.14
N TYR A 72 5.93 -12.99 6.10
CA TYR A 72 6.77 -14.13 5.73
C TYR A 72 6.63 -14.59 4.28
N GLN A 73 6.94 -13.69 3.36
CA GLN A 73 7.14 -14.09 1.97
C GLN A 73 8.53 -14.71 1.81
N TYR A 74 8.58 -15.97 1.46
CA TYR A 74 9.82 -16.71 1.24
C TYR A 74 10.24 -16.68 -0.23
N VAL A 75 11.54 -16.79 -0.47
CA VAL A 75 12.14 -16.82 -1.81
C VAL A 75 13.12 -17.98 -1.87
N ASP A 76 12.96 -18.83 -2.85
CA ASP A 76 13.88 -19.96 -3.10
C ASP A 76 15.06 -19.59 -4.01
N GLY A 77 15.19 -18.33 -4.36
CA GLY A 77 16.25 -17.84 -5.25
C GLY A 77 15.99 -18.04 -6.74
N SER A 78 15.05 -18.90 -7.11
CA SER A 78 14.72 -19.19 -8.51
C SER A 78 13.41 -18.56 -8.95
N ASN A 79 12.51 -18.29 -8.02
CA ASN A 79 11.20 -17.70 -8.28
C ASN A 79 10.81 -16.70 -7.19
N VAL A 80 11.02 -15.43 -7.48
CA VAL A 80 10.76 -14.33 -6.57
C VAL A 80 9.28 -14.16 -6.21
N TYR A 81 8.39 -14.83 -6.90
CA TYR A 81 6.96 -14.79 -6.64
C TYR A 81 6.46 -15.98 -5.83
N ASP A 82 7.31 -17.00 -5.65
CA ASP A 82 6.92 -18.23 -4.99
C ASP A 82 7.03 -18.06 -3.46
N THR A 83 5.88 -17.97 -2.83
CA THR A 83 5.76 -17.95 -1.37
C THR A 83 5.59 -19.33 -0.76
N LYS A 84 5.57 -20.38 -1.59
CA LYS A 84 5.56 -21.77 -1.15
C LYS A 84 6.96 -22.37 -1.02
N ALA A 85 8.00 -21.52 -1.08
CA ALA A 85 9.36 -21.98 -0.91
C ALA A 85 9.50 -22.86 0.34
N THR A 86 10.21 -23.95 0.21
CA THR A 86 10.42 -24.91 1.30
C THR A 86 11.52 -24.47 2.26
N ASP A 87 12.36 -23.55 1.82
CA ASP A 87 13.42 -22.97 2.63
C ASP A 87 12.95 -21.68 3.31
N HIS A 88 12.60 -21.80 4.58
CA HIS A 88 12.16 -20.68 5.40
C HIS A 88 13.30 -19.81 5.95
N SER A 89 14.53 -20.00 5.48
CA SER A 89 15.70 -19.23 5.96
C SER A 89 15.79 -17.82 5.36
N HIS A 90 15.07 -17.55 4.28
CA HIS A 90 15.19 -16.31 3.50
C HIS A 90 13.89 -15.50 3.42
N ALA A 91 13.12 -15.48 4.49
CA ALA A 91 11.95 -14.60 4.57
C ALA A 91 12.36 -13.13 4.45
N ARG A 92 11.73 -12.42 3.51
CA ARG A 92 12.01 -11.01 3.22
C ARG A 92 11.02 -10.05 3.86
N PHE A 93 9.93 -10.57 4.35
CA PHE A 93 8.83 -9.79 4.88
C PHE A 93 8.31 -10.46 6.14
N SER A 94 8.62 -9.86 7.28
CA SER A 94 8.31 -10.44 8.58
C SER A 94 7.42 -9.54 9.45
N PHE A 95 7.24 -8.28 9.09
CA PHE A 95 6.43 -7.32 9.85
C PHE A 95 5.06 -7.11 9.23
N ASP A 96 4.05 -7.08 10.07
CA ASP A 96 2.68 -6.66 9.74
C ASP A 96 2.23 -5.58 10.73
N GLU A 97 1.04 -5.05 10.57
CA GLU A 97 0.47 -4.05 11.43
C GLU A 97 -0.93 -4.44 11.87
N VAL A 98 -1.27 -4.01 13.08
CA VAL A 98 -2.62 -4.07 13.61
C VAL A 98 -3.01 -2.69 14.13
N HIS A 99 -4.27 -2.32 13.98
CA HIS A 99 -4.78 -1.05 14.49
C HIS A 99 -6.21 -1.16 15.00
N GLY A 100 -6.59 -0.23 15.85
CA GLY A 100 -7.95 -0.15 16.38
C GLY A 100 -8.07 0.91 17.47
N PHE A 101 -9.28 1.09 17.93
CA PHE A 101 -9.56 2.02 19.03
C PHE A 101 -9.11 1.45 20.36
N PHE A 102 -8.71 2.33 21.30
CA PHE A 102 -8.48 1.95 22.69
C PHE A 102 -9.77 1.58 23.44
N GLY A 103 -10.90 2.12 23.02
CA GLY A 103 -12.16 2.06 23.77
C GLY A 103 -12.29 3.13 24.85
N VAL A 104 -11.28 3.96 25.02
CA VAL A 104 -11.26 5.16 25.86
C VAL A 104 -10.45 6.23 25.18
N HIS A 105 -10.66 7.51 25.56
CA HIS A 105 -9.77 8.58 25.16
C HIS A 105 -8.53 8.57 26.06
N VAL A 106 -7.35 8.50 25.44
CA VAL A 106 -6.05 8.63 26.12
C VAL A 106 -5.70 10.11 26.17
N ASN A 107 -5.40 10.63 27.37
CA ASN A 107 -5.02 12.03 27.55
C ASN A 107 -3.48 12.19 27.58
N PRO A 108 -2.96 13.38 27.27
CA PRO A 108 -1.54 13.67 27.51
C PRO A 108 -1.17 13.37 28.96
N GLY A 109 -0.06 12.66 29.17
CA GLY A 109 0.40 12.23 30.47
C GLY A 109 -0.08 10.84 30.91
N ASP A 110 -1.08 10.27 30.25
CA ASP A 110 -1.51 8.91 30.51
C ASP A 110 -0.42 7.91 30.13
N THR A 111 -0.31 6.83 30.87
CA THR A 111 0.58 5.70 30.54
C THR A 111 -0.14 4.71 29.65
N VAL A 112 0.53 4.25 28.62
CA VAL A 112 0.07 3.17 27.74
C VAL A 112 1.05 2.01 27.86
N THR A 113 0.54 0.85 28.19
CA THR A 113 1.32 -0.38 28.33
C THR A 113 0.82 -1.42 27.33
N ILE A 114 1.75 -2.01 26.59
CA ILE A 114 1.49 -3.14 25.70
C ILE A 114 2.07 -4.38 26.36
N GLU A 115 1.21 -5.30 26.76
CA GLU A 115 1.58 -6.57 27.37
C GLU A 115 1.44 -7.70 26.36
N ASN A 116 2.50 -8.46 26.17
CA ASN A 116 2.50 -9.63 25.31
C ASN A 116 1.94 -10.85 26.07
N ASN A 117 0.86 -11.42 25.57
CA ASN A 117 0.23 -12.62 26.12
C ASN A 117 0.29 -13.79 25.14
N GLY A 118 1.38 -13.95 24.45
CA GLY A 118 1.54 -14.97 23.42
C GLY A 118 2.97 -15.35 23.17
N VAL A 119 3.29 -15.53 21.92
CA VAL A 119 4.64 -15.87 21.46
C VAL A 119 5.56 -14.64 21.51
N GLU A 120 6.85 -14.86 21.39
CA GLU A 120 7.84 -13.79 21.31
C GLU A 120 7.41 -12.72 20.28
N LEU A 121 7.45 -11.48 20.68
CA LEU A 121 7.04 -10.32 19.88
C LEU A 121 8.24 -9.43 19.59
N ALA A 122 8.43 -9.09 18.34
CA ALA A 122 9.24 -7.96 17.93
C ALA A 122 8.32 -6.76 17.69
N LEU A 123 8.49 -5.72 18.48
CA LEU A 123 7.72 -4.48 18.38
C LEU A 123 8.58 -3.41 17.74
N ASP A 124 8.21 -2.99 16.54
CA ASP A 124 8.94 -1.94 15.81
C ASP A 124 8.55 -0.55 16.32
N PHE A 125 7.29 -0.21 16.21
CA PHE A 125 6.77 1.05 16.72
C PHE A 125 5.29 0.97 17.06
N VAL A 126 4.84 1.97 17.79
CA VAL A 126 3.44 2.21 18.13
C VAL A 126 3.12 3.67 17.78
N GLU A 127 2.03 3.86 17.06
CA GLU A 127 1.49 5.18 16.74
C GLU A 127 0.18 5.40 17.49
N LEU A 128 0.03 6.53 18.13
CA LEU A 128 -1.20 6.97 18.78
C LEU A 128 -1.81 8.09 17.96
N GLU A 129 -3.11 8.02 17.75
CA GLU A 129 -3.80 9.00 16.91
C GLU A 129 -5.10 9.49 17.54
N ASN A 130 -5.32 10.78 17.42
CA ASN A 130 -6.61 11.39 17.70
C ASN A 130 -7.51 11.19 16.48
N VAL A 131 -8.60 10.46 16.65
CA VAL A 131 -9.48 10.05 15.55
C VAL A 131 -10.70 10.95 15.50
N PRO A 132 -11.02 11.59 14.36
CA PRO A 132 -12.24 12.39 14.22
C PRO A 132 -13.50 11.57 14.49
N ALA A 133 -14.60 12.25 14.81
CA ALA A 133 -15.90 11.59 14.94
C ALA A 133 -16.35 10.96 13.61
N PRO A 134 -17.22 9.92 13.65
CA PRO A 134 -17.74 9.31 12.43
C PRO A 134 -18.48 10.34 11.56
N ILE A 135 -18.29 10.22 10.26
CA ILE A 135 -18.98 11.03 9.26
C ILE A 135 -20.39 10.47 9.09
N PRO A 136 -21.45 11.28 9.25
CA PRO A 136 -22.81 10.81 9.08
C PRO A 136 -23.13 10.49 7.62
N GLN A 137 -24.19 9.70 7.43
CA GLN A 137 -24.69 9.39 6.08
C GLN A 137 -25.03 10.67 5.32
N PRO A 138 -24.50 10.85 4.09
CA PRO A 138 -24.82 12.00 3.28
C PRO A 138 -26.31 12.01 2.87
N GLU A 139 -26.83 13.20 2.61
CA GLU A 139 -28.10 13.32 1.92
C GLU A 139 -28.02 12.71 0.51
N ASN A 140 -29.16 12.29 -0.04
CA ASN A 140 -29.24 11.67 -1.36
C ASN A 140 -28.30 10.47 -1.52
N SER A 141 -28.28 9.61 -0.53
CA SER A 141 -27.45 8.41 -0.50
C SER A 141 -28.26 7.15 -0.18
N ILE A 142 -27.68 6.02 -0.56
CA ILE A 142 -28.15 4.68 -0.24
C ILE A 142 -27.14 4.06 0.72
N SER A 143 -27.59 3.62 1.90
CA SER A 143 -26.74 2.82 2.78
C SER A 143 -26.82 1.35 2.40
N ILE A 144 -25.69 0.65 2.42
CA ILE A 144 -25.68 -0.81 2.21
C ILE A 144 -26.48 -1.55 3.28
N THR A 145 -26.73 -0.92 4.45
CA THR A 145 -27.51 -1.47 5.56
C THR A 145 -29.01 -1.15 5.48
N ASP A 146 -29.48 -0.38 4.49
CA ASP A 146 -30.89 -0.15 4.29
C ASP A 146 -31.64 -1.48 4.15
N SER A 147 -32.88 -1.55 4.66
CA SER A 147 -33.67 -2.78 4.68
C SER A 147 -33.85 -3.44 3.31
N ALA A 148 -33.82 -2.64 2.24
CA ALA A 148 -33.88 -3.13 0.86
C ALA A 148 -32.64 -3.95 0.46
N TYR A 149 -31.49 -3.77 1.14
CA TYR A 149 -30.23 -4.41 0.79
C TYR A 149 -29.75 -5.35 1.89
N GLY A 150 -29.77 -4.92 3.16
CA GLY A 150 -29.64 -5.76 4.32
C GLY A 150 -28.20 -6.17 4.69
N ALA A 151 -27.21 -5.33 4.39
CA ALA A 151 -25.86 -5.55 4.93
C ALA A 151 -25.85 -5.43 6.45
N GLU A 152 -25.06 -6.27 7.11
CA GLU A 152 -24.94 -6.28 8.56
C GLU A 152 -23.48 -6.35 8.99
N ASP A 153 -23.13 -5.62 10.06
CA ASP A 153 -21.81 -5.64 10.66
C ASP A 153 -21.40 -7.07 11.04
N GLY A 154 -20.19 -7.44 10.66
CA GLY A 154 -19.61 -8.76 10.93
C GLY A 154 -20.12 -9.90 10.03
N GLN A 155 -21.07 -9.65 9.15
CA GLN A 155 -21.67 -10.67 8.29
C GLN A 155 -21.21 -10.56 6.84
N ASP A 156 -21.42 -11.64 6.06
CA ASP A 156 -21.28 -11.60 4.61
C ASP A 156 -22.31 -10.66 4.01
N SER A 157 -21.85 -9.60 3.40
CA SER A 157 -22.65 -8.53 2.83
C SER A 157 -22.47 -8.42 1.31
N THR A 158 -21.94 -9.45 0.66
CA THR A 158 -21.65 -9.43 -0.79
C THR A 158 -22.88 -9.10 -1.62
N VAL A 159 -23.95 -9.85 -1.44
CA VAL A 159 -25.20 -9.65 -2.21
C VAL A 159 -25.82 -8.30 -1.88
N ALA A 160 -25.84 -7.92 -0.61
CA ALA A 160 -26.36 -6.62 -0.18
C ALA A 160 -25.56 -5.46 -0.79
N PHE A 161 -24.23 -5.55 -0.78
CA PHE A 161 -23.36 -4.55 -1.36
C PHE A 161 -23.60 -4.41 -2.88
N GLU A 162 -23.65 -5.52 -3.60
CA GLU A 162 -23.87 -5.51 -5.05
C GLU A 162 -25.23 -4.91 -5.41
N LYS A 163 -26.30 -5.24 -4.67
CA LYS A 163 -27.63 -4.67 -4.87
C LYS A 163 -27.65 -3.17 -4.59
N ALA A 164 -27.05 -2.74 -3.50
CA ALA A 164 -26.98 -1.33 -3.13
C ALA A 164 -26.15 -0.53 -4.15
N LEU A 165 -25.02 -1.08 -4.60
CA LEU A 165 -24.18 -0.48 -5.64
C LEU A 165 -24.96 -0.30 -6.95
N LYS A 166 -25.65 -1.33 -7.39
CA LYS A 166 -26.50 -1.25 -8.60
C LYS A 166 -27.57 -0.18 -8.47
N ALA A 167 -28.24 -0.11 -7.32
CA ALA A 167 -29.26 0.90 -7.07
C ALA A 167 -28.67 2.32 -7.04
N ALA A 168 -27.48 2.50 -6.42
CA ALA A 168 -26.80 3.79 -6.39
C ALA A 168 -26.43 4.28 -7.78
N ILE A 169 -25.95 3.39 -8.65
CA ILE A 169 -25.61 3.71 -10.05
C ILE A 169 -26.87 4.08 -10.83
N GLU A 170 -27.93 3.27 -10.77
CA GLU A 170 -29.18 3.50 -11.49
C GLU A 170 -29.92 4.78 -11.06
N GLN A 171 -29.90 5.04 -9.75
CA GLN A 171 -30.60 6.19 -9.17
C GLN A 171 -29.73 7.46 -9.09
N LYS A 172 -28.47 7.37 -9.48
CA LYS A 172 -27.46 8.46 -9.37
C LYS A 172 -27.36 9.00 -7.94
N LYS A 173 -27.25 8.09 -6.99
CA LYS A 173 -27.07 8.40 -5.56
C LYS A 173 -25.70 7.97 -5.08
N THR A 174 -25.24 8.58 -4.01
CA THR A 174 -24.05 8.14 -3.27
C THR A 174 -24.31 6.80 -2.61
N LEU A 175 -23.36 5.89 -2.68
CA LEU A 175 -23.37 4.65 -1.89
C LEU A 175 -22.62 4.89 -0.57
N TYR A 176 -23.30 4.63 0.54
CA TYR A 176 -22.76 4.84 1.88
C TYR A 176 -22.50 3.54 2.61
N ILE A 177 -21.31 3.45 3.20
CA ILE A 177 -20.87 2.34 4.05
C ILE A 177 -20.84 2.85 5.49
N PRO A 178 -21.78 2.45 6.35
CA PRO A 178 -21.84 2.95 7.72
C PRO A 178 -20.71 2.34 8.58
N VAL A 179 -20.67 2.72 9.86
CA VAL A 179 -19.79 2.10 10.86
C VAL A 179 -20.02 0.59 10.89
N GLY A 180 -18.94 -0.17 10.79
CA GLY A 180 -18.98 -1.64 10.82
C GLY A 180 -17.92 -2.26 9.91
N GLU A 181 -17.80 -3.57 10.01
CA GLU A 181 -16.99 -4.40 9.14
C GLU A 181 -17.89 -5.30 8.32
N PHE A 182 -17.89 -5.07 7.01
CA PHE A 182 -18.74 -5.77 6.06
C PHE A 182 -17.89 -6.73 5.23
N LYS A 183 -18.22 -8.03 5.29
CA LYS A 183 -17.47 -9.07 4.59
C LYS A 183 -17.96 -9.20 3.16
N ILE A 184 -17.02 -9.26 2.23
CA ILE A 184 -17.27 -9.41 0.80
C ILE A 184 -16.51 -10.65 0.33
N ASN A 185 -17.18 -11.60 -0.31
CA ASN A 185 -16.58 -12.89 -0.65
C ASN A 185 -16.10 -13.02 -2.09
N LYS A 186 -16.06 -11.92 -2.84
CA LYS A 186 -15.57 -11.89 -4.22
C LYS A 186 -15.13 -10.50 -4.65
N LYS A 187 -14.45 -10.41 -5.77
CA LYS A 187 -14.17 -9.17 -6.47
C LYS A 187 -15.47 -8.51 -6.96
N ILE A 188 -15.56 -7.20 -6.87
CA ILE A 188 -16.70 -6.42 -7.32
C ILE A 188 -16.31 -5.68 -8.61
N ASP A 189 -16.97 -6.03 -9.70
CA ASP A 189 -16.80 -5.40 -11.01
C ASP A 189 -17.93 -4.40 -11.28
N PHE A 190 -17.59 -3.21 -11.74
CA PHE A 190 -18.61 -2.24 -12.16
C PHE A 190 -18.07 -1.18 -13.11
N THR A 191 -18.99 -0.54 -13.80
CA THR A 191 -18.78 0.65 -14.63
C THR A 191 -19.77 1.70 -14.21
N ALA A 192 -19.30 2.91 -13.94
CA ALA A 192 -20.17 4.01 -13.53
C ALA A 192 -19.58 5.36 -13.91
N ASP A 193 -20.45 6.36 -14.02
CA ASP A 193 -20.08 7.75 -14.22
C ASP A 193 -20.69 8.62 -13.12
N GLY A 194 -19.84 9.32 -12.38
CA GLY A 194 -20.27 10.21 -11.31
C GLY A 194 -20.65 9.51 -10.00
N LEU A 195 -20.32 8.22 -9.83
CA LEU A 195 -20.58 7.48 -8.60
C LEU A 195 -19.63 7.92 -7.47
N THR A 196 -20.21 8.16 -6.30
CA THR A 196 -19.46 8.28 -5.04
C THR A 196 -19.76 7.09 -4.15
N VAL A 197 -18.72 6.44 -3.66
CA VAL A 197 -18.77 5.44 -2.59
C VAL A 197 -18.02 6.03 -1.40
N THR A 198 -18.72 6.24 -0.29
CA THR A 198 -18.13 6.88 0.89
C THR A 198 -18.58 6.19 2.17
N GLY A 199 -17.76 6.32 3.20
CA GLY A 199 -18.02 5.71 4.51
C GLY A 199 -18.02 6.71 5.65
N ALA A 200 -18.12 6.19 6.87
CA ALA A 200 -18.09 6.96 8.10
C ALA A 200 -16.67 7.39 8.53
N GLY A 201 -15.66 6.97 7.82
CA GLY A 201 -14.25 7.22 8.11
C GLY A 201 -13.42 5.94 8.02
N MET A 202 -12.12 6.09 7.75
CA MET A 202 -11.22 4.96 7.56
C MET A 202 -11.00 4.11 8.83
N TRP A 203 -11.32 4.64 10.01
CA TRP A 203 -11.28 3.93 11.28
C TRP A 203 -12.59 3.22 11.61
N TYR A 204 -13.69 3.55 10.93
CA TYR A 204 -15.05 3.15 11.30
C TYR A 204 -15.70 2.18 10.31
N SER A 205 -15.53 2.42 9.03
CA SER A 205 -16.17 1.65 7.96
C SER A 205 -15.14 0.78 7.26
N LYS A 206 -15.37 -0.52 7.18
CA LYS A 206 -14.42 -1.47 6.58
C LYS A 206 -15.14 -2.46 5.67
N LEU A 207 -14.58 -2.66 4.48
CA LEU A 207 -14.87 -3.79 3.61
C LEU A 207 -13.75 -4.82 3.78
N ASN A 208 -14.11 -6.02 4.20
CA ASN A 208 -13.18 -7.14 4.37
C ASN A 208 -13.46 -8.20 3.31
N PHE A 209 -12.55 -8.33 2.34
CA PHE A 209 -12.64 -9.34 1.29
C PHE A 209 -12.10 -10.67 1.82
N THR A 210 -12.98 -11.63 2.05
CA THR A 210 -12.73 -12.79 2.89
C THR A 210 -12.17 -14.01 2.16
N THR A 211 -12.18 -14.05 0.84
CA THR A 211 -11.61 -15.17 0.11
C THR A 211 -10.12 -14.98 -0.20
N ASN A 212 -9.37 -16.06 -0.13
CA ASN A 212 -7.96 -16.11 -0.56
C ASN A 212 -7.84 -16.86 -1.90
N GLU A 213 -8.84 -16.74 -2.74
CA GLU A 213 -8.91 -17.43 -4.02
C GLU A 213 -8.72 -16.49 -5.20
N LYS A 214 -8.53 -17.05 -6.36
CA LYS A 214 -8.46 -16.36 -7.63
C LYS A 214 -9.63 -15.38 -7.82
N GLY A 215 -9.31 -14.13 -8.13
CA GLY A 215 -10.31 -13.08 -8.32
C GLY A 215 -11.09 -12.73 -7.05
N GLY A 216 -10.47 -12.94 -5.88
CA GLY A 216 -11.17 -12.93 -4.60
C GLY A 216 -11.47 -11.58 -4.01
N GLY A 217 -10.92 -10.47 -4.51
CA GLY A 217 -11.17 -9.22 -3.82
C GLY A 217 -10.87 -7.95 -4.60
N GLY A 218 -11.35 -6.86 -4.01
CA GLY A 218 -11.18 -5.50 -4.51
C GLY A 218 -12.24 -5.07 -5.50
N PHE A 219 -12.04 -3.87 -6.05
CA PHE A 219 -12.88 -3.28 -7.09
C PHE A 219 -12.16 -3.32 -8.44
N GLU A 220 -12.81 -3.89 -9.43
CA GLU A 220 -12.40 -3.81 -10.82
C GLU A 220 -13.25 -2.76 -11.54
N ILE A 221 -12.61 -1.71 -12.02
CA ILE A 221 -13.29 -0.57 -12.62
C ILE A 221 -13.29 -0.71 -14.14
N GLY A 222 -14.45 -0.76 -14.75
CA GLY A 222 -14.59 -0.87 -16.19
C GLY A 222 -14.18 0.40 -16.94
N HIS A 223 -13.61 0.23 -18.12
CA HIS A 223 -12.96 1.29 -18.89
C HIS A 223 -13.85 2.46 -19.38
N ASN A 224 -15.15 2.37 -19.23
CA ASN A 224 -16.07 3.47 -19.52
C ASN A 224 -16.48 4.28 -18.29
N SER A 225 -15.81 4.05 -17.17
CA SER A 225 -16.04 4.80 -15.94
C SER A 225 -15.39 6.19 -15.99
N ASN A 226 -16.02 7.14 -15.31
CA ASN A 226 -15.50 8.50 -15.11
C ASN A 226 -16.01 9.07 -13.80
N ARG A 227 -15.34 10.09 -13.27
CA ARG A 227 -15.79 10.89 -12.13
C ARG A 227 -16.24 10.03 -10.94
N LEU A 228 -15.44 9.02 -10.63
CA LEU A 228 -15.68 8.16 -9.47
C LEU A 228 -15.01 8.78 -8.24
N THR A 229 -15.65 8.63 -7.10
CA THR A 229 -15.05 8.99 -5.81
C THR A 229 -15.17 7.84 -4.83
N PHE A 230 -14.07 7.45 -4.24
CA PHE A 230 -14.00 6.48 -3.15
C PHE A 230 -13.37 7.16 -1.95
N SER A 231 -14.09 7.24 -0.83
CA SER A 231 -13.60 8.02 0.31
C SER A 231 -14.09 7.50 1.65
N ASN A 232 -13.26 7.74 2.68
CA ASN A 232 -13.66 7.60 4.07
C ASN A 232 -14.07 6.18 4.49
N PHE A 233 -13.39 5.17 3.98
CA PHE A 233 -13.53 3.79 4.46
C PHE A 233 -12.23 3.02 4.31
N ALA A 234 -12.17 1.84 4.90
CA ALA A 234 -11.04 0.95 4.80
C ALA A 234 -11.37 -0.28 3.96
N MET A 235 -10.34 -0.84 3.33
CA MET A 235 -10.39 -2.10 2.61
C MET A 235 -9.26 -3.00 3.09
N THR A 236 -9.59 -4.25 3.39
CA THR A 236 -8.62 -5.29 3.72
C THR A 236 -9.00 -6.61 3.05
N SER A 237 -8.08 -7.55 2.97
CA SER A 237 -8.34 -8.84 2.36
C SER A 237 -7.66 -9.99 3.10
N ALA A 238 -8.10 -11.20 2.80
CA ALA A 238 -7.55 -12.44 3.29
C ALA A 238 -6.38 -12.96 2.45
N LEU A 239 -5.89 -12.19 1.49
CA LEU A 239 -4.77 -12.62 0.65
C LEU A 239 -3.50 -12.80 1.48
N THR A 240 -2.88 -13.97 1.37
CA THR A 240 -1.66 -14.30 2.11
C THR A 240 -0.47 -14.63 1.20
N SER A 241 -0.68 -14.69 -0.12
CA SER A 241 0.35 -15.15 -1.06
C SER A 241 0.20 -14.50 -2.43
N ARG A 242 1.29 -13.97 -2.97
CA ARG A 242 1.38 -13.55 -4.38
C ARG A 242 1.49 -14.75 -5.33
N TYR A 243 2.06 -15.84 -4.86
CA TYR A 243 2.38 -16.99 -5.72
C TYR A 243 1.14 -17.58 -6.38
N ASP A 244 0.16 -18.00 -5.60
CA ASP A 244 -1.06 -18.59 -6.14
C ASP A 244 -1.81 -17.61 -7.04
N HIS A 245 -1.83 -16.36 -6.64
CA HIS A 245 -2.46 -15.29 -7.37
C HIS A 245 -1.80 -15.06 -8.75
N LEU A 246 -0.49 -14.93 -8.81
CA LEU A 246 0.25 -14.71 -10.05
C LEU A 246 0.22 -15.94 -10.96
N LYS A 247 0.38 -17.12 -10.40
CA LYS A 247 0.32 -18.38 -11.13
C LYS A 247 -1.03 -18.57 -11.82
N GLU A 248 -2.09 -18.28 -11.14
CA GLU A 248 -3.44 -18.36 -11.66
C GLU A 248 -3.84 -17.16 -12.53
N LYS A 249 -2.94 -16.16 -12.68
CA LYS A 249 -3.21 -14.88 -13.34
C LYS A 249 -4.44 -14.17 -12.76
N ALA A 250 -4.72 -14.42 -11.49
CA ALA A 250 -5.79 -13.74 -10.79
C ALA A 250 -5.42 -12.29 -10.51
N GLN A 251 -6.41 -11.45 -10.40
CA GLN A 251 -6.27 -10.07 -9.98
C GLN A 251 -6.80 -9.96 -8.55
N TYR A 252 -5.97 -9.49 -7.64
CA TYR A 252 -6.36 -9.32 -6.24
C TYR A 252 -5.91 -7.96 -5.71
N LYS A 253 -6.31 -6.92 -6.41
CA LYS A 253 -5.97 -5.54 -6.10
C LYS A 253 -7.14 -4.87 -5.41
N ALA A 254 -6.88 -3.95 -4.49
CA ALA A 254 -7.97 -3.18 -3.88
C ALA A 254 -8.70 -2.36 -4.94
N PHE A 255 -7.93 -1.70 -5.81
CA PHE A 255 -8.44 -0.99 -6.98
C PHE A 255 -7.68 -1.43 -8.22
N ALA A 256 -8.39 -1.76 -9.29
CA ALA A 256 -7.82 -2.07 -10.58
C ALA A 256 -8.69 -1.52 -11.71
N GLY A 257 -8.07 -1.25 -12.85
CA GLY A 257 -8.77 -0.84 -14.07
C GLY A 257 -8.58 0.62 -14.43
N SER A 258 -9.44 1.14 -15.27
CA SER A 258 -9.43 2.53 -15.71
C SER A 258 -10.47 3.36 -14.97
N PHE A 259 -10.01 4.43 -14.35
CA PHE A 259 -10.85 5.39 -13.62
C PHE A 259 -11.39 6.51 -14.50
N GLY A 260 -11.07 6.51 -15.80
CA GLY A 260 -11.51 7.55 -16.73
C GLY A 260 -11.02 8.92 -16.31
N LYS A 261 -11.86 9.93 -16.46
CA LYS A 261 -11.55 11.33 -16.13
C LYS A 261 -12.01 11.72 -14.74
N ASP A 262 -11.18 12.51 -14.06
CA ASP A 262 -11.54 13.27 -12.86
C ASP A 262 -12.07 12.40 -11.71
N SER A 263 -11.45 11.26 -11.50
CA SER A 263 -11.76 10.36 -10.39
C SER A 263 -10.88 10.64 -9.16
N ARG A 264 -11.34 10.18 -8.00
CA ARG A 264 -10.68 10.45 -6.72
C ARG A 264 -10.74 9.26 -5.76
N ILE A 265 -9.63 9.03 -5.08
CA ILE A 265 -9.50 8.13 -3.93
C ILE A 265 -8.97 8.98 -2.77
N ASP A 266 -9.75 9.15 -1.71
CA ASP A 266 -9.48 10.13 -0.67
C ASP A 266 -9.82 9.60 0.72
N HIS A 267 -8.90 9.80 1.70
CA HIS A 267 -9.09 9.31 3.06
C HIS A 267 -9.45 7.82 3.13
N MET A 268 -8.74 7.00 2.36
CA MET A 268 -8.85 5.54 2.38
C MET A 268 -7.73 4.91 3.18
N TRP A 269 -8.02 3.75 3.80
CA TRP A 269 -7.01 2.88 4.40
C TRP A 269 -7.07 1.52 3.72
N ILE A 270 -6.03 1.18 2.98
CA ILE A 270 -5.98 -0.01 2.12
C ILE A 270 -4.82 -0.87 2.57
N GLU A 271 -5.09 -2.12 2.95
CA GLU A 271 -4.06 -3.06 3.38
C GLU A 271 -4.40 -4.53 3.08
N HIS A 272 -3.35 -5.36 3.02
CA HIS A 272 -3.43 -6.80 2.82
C HIS A 272 -3.97 -7.26 1.45
N PHE A 273 -3.80 -6.44 0.42
CA PHE A 273 -4.02 -6.84 -0.97
C PHE A 273 -2.69 -7.21 -1.65
N GLU A 274 -2.75 -7.72 -2.85
CA GLU A 274 -1.56 -7.81 -3.69
C GLU A 274 -1.05 -6.41 -4.00
N CYS A 275 -1.92 -5.54 -4.49
CA CYS A 275 -1.62 -4.14 -4.80
C CYS A 275 -2.72 -3.25 -4.26
N GLY A 276 -2.37 -2.08 -3.75
CA GLY A 276 -3.36 -1.10 -3.31
C GLY A 276 -4.15 -0.54 -4.47
N ALA A 277 -3.47 -0.07 -5.51
CA ALA A 277 -4.12 0.44 -6.71
C ALA A 277 -3.25 0.20 -7.95
N TRP A 278 -3.74 -0.60 -8.87
CA TRP A 278 -3.15 -0.84 -10.18
C TRP A 278 -4.01 -0.15 -11.23
N ILE A 279 -3.55 0.99 -11.71
CA ILE A 279 -4.34 1.87 -12.56
C ILE A 279 -3.93 1.68 -14.01
N GLY A 280 -4.82 1.07 -14.78
CA GLY A 280 -4.63 0.81 -16.20
C GLY A 280 -5.68 -0.16 -16.71
N ASP A 281 -6.07 0.03 -17.96
CA ASP A 281 -7.03 -0.83 -18.66
C ASP A 281 -6.29 -1.64 -19.71
N TYR A 282 -6.16 -2.93 -19.48
CA TYR A 282 -5.50 -3.87 -20.39
C TYR A 282 -6.42 -4.40 -21.49
N ALA A 283 -7.62 -3.85 -21.63
CA ALA A 283 -8.53 -4.20 -22.72
C ALA A 283 -7.94 -3.80 -24.08
N SER A 284 -8.08 -4.68 -25.05
CA SER A 284 -7.59 -4.45 -26.41
C SER A 284 -8.49 -3.57 -27.26
N ILE A 285 -9.75 -3.42 -26.85
CA ILE A 285 -10.78 -2.68 -27.61
C ILE A 285 -11.37 -1.59 -26.74
N GLY A 286 -11.43 -0.36 -27.27
CA GLY A 286 -12.07 0.76 -26.60
C GLY A 286 -11.35 1.25 -25.36
N MET A 287 -10.05 1.04 -25.31
CA MET A 287 -9.22 1.47 -24.18
C MET A 287 -9.50 2.91 -23.80
N ARG A 288 -9.69 3.13 -22.52
CA ARG A 288 -9.82 4.46 -21.92
C ARG A 288 -8.70 4.67 -20.91
N TYR A 289 -7.97 5.75 -21.07
CA TYR A 289 -6.88 6.09 -20.16
C TYR A 289 -7.44 6.78 -18.92
N THR A 290 -6.88 6.45 -17.78
CA THR A 290 -7.10 7.22 -16.56
C THR A 290 -6.44 8.59 -16.73
N ASP A 291 -7.20 9.65 -16.48
CA ASP A 291 -6.81 11.03 -16.65
C ASP A 291 -7.31 11.87 -15.47
N HIS A 292 -6.38 12.58 -14.79
CA HIS A 292 -6.69 13.35 -13.58
C HIS A 292 -7.29 12.51 -12.44
N LEU A 293 -6.72 11.35 -12.16
CA LEU A 293 -7.00 10.63 -10.93
C LEU A 293 -6.20 11.26 -9.79
N VAL A 294 -6.87 11.63 -8.72
CA VAL A 294 -6.26 12.10 -7.49
C VAL A 294 -6.39 11.03 -6.40
N ILE A 295 -5.26 10.55 -5.90
CA ILE A 295 -5.19 9.68 -4.71
C ILE A 295 -4.55 10.51 -3.62
N GLU A 296 -5.29 10.79 -2.55
CA GLU A 296 -4.78 11.66 -1.50
C GLU A 296 -5.28 11.30 -0.10
N ASN A 297 -4.58 11.80 0.91
CA ASN A 297 -4.93 11.68 2.32
C ASN A 297 -5.18 10.21 2.73
N SER A 298 -4.48 9.29 2.08
CA SER A 298 -4.75 7.87 2.21
C SER A 298 -3.56 7.12 2.82
N ARG A 299 -3.88 5.95 3.39
CA ARG A 299 -2.92 4.99 3.93
C ARG A 299 -2.97 3.74 3.07
N ILE A 300 -1.89 3.49 2.36
CA ILE A 300 -1.76 2.31 1.50
C ILE A 300 -0.59 1.52 2.05
N ARG A 301 -0.91 0.51 2.86
CA ARG A 301 0.04 -0.14 3.76
C ARG A 301 -0.08 -1.66 3.69
N ASN A 302 1.02 -2.35 3.98
CA ASN A 302 1.02 -3.79 4.24
C ASN A 302 0.44 -4.62 3.07
N ASN A 303 0.70 -4.20 1.84
CA ASN A 303 0.31 -4.96 0.65
C ASN A 303 1.47 -5.84 0.17
N LEU A 304 1.17 -6.94 -0.51
CA LEU A 304 2.16 -7.91 -0.94
C LEU A 304 2.94 -7.49 -2.20
N ALA A 305 2.45 -6.47 -2.90
CA ALA A 305 3.11 -5.86 -4.06
C ALA A 305 3.03 -4.34 -3.99
N ASP A 306 2.83 -3.67 -5.12
CA ASP A 306 2.84 -2.22 -5.22
C ASP A 306 1.82 -1.55 -4.29
N GLY A 307 2.17 -0.38 -3.78
CA GLY A 307 1.18 0.50 -3.18
C GLY A 307 0.25 1.06 -4.25
N VAL A 308 0.79 1.86 -5.16
CA VAL A 308 0.09 2.40 -6.33
C VAL A 308 0.97 2.27 -7.56
N ASN A 309 0.40 1.84 -8.68
CA ASN A 309 1.07 1.87 -9.97
C ASN A 309 0.18 2.52 -11.04
N PHE A 310 0.65 3.62 -11.61
CA PHE A 310 0.04 4.28 -12.76
C PHE A 310 0.60 3.68 -14.04
N THR A 311 -0.21 2.89 -14.76
CA THR A 311 0.27 2.17 -15.95
C THR A 311 -0.41 2.63 -17.24
N GLN A 312 0.00 2.11 -18.36
CA GLN A 312 -0.71 2.15 -19.65
C GLN A 312 -1.33 3.49 -20.03
N GLY A 313 -0.51 4.51 -20.22
CA GLY A 313 -0.99 5.80 -20.68
C GLY A 313 -1.80 6.58 -19.64
N THR A 314 -1.84 6.13 -18.37
CA THR A 314 -2.37 6.91 -17.25
C THR A 314 -1.66 8.26 -17.22
N ARG A 315 -2.43 9.33 -17.12
CA ARG A 315 -1.91 10.68 -17.28
C ARG A 315 -2.49 11.68 -16.29
N ASN A 316 -1.74 12.74 -16.04
CA ASN A 316 -2.16 13.88 -15.23
C ASN A 316 -2.66 13.46 -13.84
N SER A 317 -2.18 12.34 -13.34
CA SER A 317 -2.66 11.74 -12.12
C SER A 317 -1.65 11.94 -10.99
N VAL A 318 -2.12 11.95 -9.76
CA VAL A 318 -1.29 12.29 -8.60
C VAL A 318 -1.60 11.38 -7.41
N VAL A 319 -0.54 11.03 -6.68
CA VAL A 319 -0.63 10.54 -5.30
C VAL A 319 -0.01 11.61 -4.41
N ARG A 320 -0.78 12.12 -3.45
CA ARG A 320 -0.32 13.17 -2.55
C ARG A 320 -0.83 13.03 -1.13
N ASN A 321 -0.12 13.66 -0.19
CA ASN A 321 -0.48 13.74 1.22
C ASN A 321 -0.86 12.38 1.82
N SER A 322 -0.16 11.33 1.40
CA SER A 322 -0.49 9.96 1.76
C SER A 322 0.68 9.27 2.44
N ASN A 323 0.38 8.24 3.22
CA ASN A 323 1.36 7.35 3.81
C ASN A 323 1.34 6.01 3.07
N ILE A 324 2.45 5.67 2.46
CA ILE A 324 2.64 4.46 1.68
C ILE A 324 3.70 3.63 2.40
N ARG A 325 3.29 2.54 3.06
CA ARG A 325 4.14 1.87 4.03
C ARG A 325 4.11 0.35 3.92
N ASN A 326 5.29 -0.25 4.06
CA ASN A 326 5.42 -1.70 4.22
C ASN A 326 4.81 -2.51 3.05
N ASN A 327 4.98 -2.01 1.84
CA ASN A 327 4.51 -2.69 0.63
C ASN A 327 5.62 -3.54 0.00
N GLY A 328 5.23 -4.56 -0.73
CA GLY A 328 6.12 -5.63 -1.21
C GLY A 328 6.53 -5.55 -2.66
N ASP A 329 6.44 -4.37 -3.26
CA ASP A 329 7.00 -4.01 -4.56
C ASP A 329 7.19 -2.49 -4.56
N ASP A 330 7.29 -1.82 -5.70
CA ASP A 330 7.43 -0.37 -5.69
C ASP A 330 6.27 0.27 -4.92
N SER A 331 6.61 1.07 -3.94
CA SER A 331 5.57 1.70 -3.10
C SER A 331 4.69 2.62 -3.93
N LEU A 332 5.29 3.46 -4.78
CA LEU A 332 4.61 4.24 -5.81
C LEU A 332 5.36 4.05 -7.13
N ALA A 333 4.65 3.75 -8.19
CA ALA A 333 5.25 3.59 -9.50
C ALA A 333 4.44 4.25 -10.62
N THR A 334 5.13 4.63 -11.68
CA THR A 334 4.55 4.98 -12.97
C THR A 334 5.27 4.18 -14.05
N PHE A 335 4.49 3.46 -14.83
CA PHE A 335 5.00 2.52 -15.82
C PHE A 335 4.36 2.75 -17.19
N SER A 336 5.16 3.15 -18.17
CA SER A 336 4.71 3.28 -19.55
C SER A 336 4.63 1.91 -20.22
N SER A 337 3.62 1.12 -19.82
CA SER A 337 3.35 -0.17 -20.46
C SER A 337 3.00 0.00 -21.93
N SER A 338 3.52 -0.87 -22.77
CA SER A 338 3.19 -0.96 -24.19
C SER A 338 2.10 -1.96 -24.53
N ILE A 339 1.55 -2.61 -23.53
CA ILE A 339 0.47 -3.61 -23.71
C ILE A 339 -0.79 -2.88 -24.19
N ASN A 340 -1.20 -3.22 -25.43
CA ASN A 340 -2.37 -2.64 -26.10
C ASN A 340 -2.35 -1.12 -26.29
N THR A 341 -1.19 -0.47 -26.17
CA THR A 341 -1.09 0.97 -26.36
C THR A 341 0.31 1.40 -26.83
N LYS A 342 0.37 2.55 -27.49
CA LYS A 342 1.61 3.29 -27.79
C LYS A 342 1.67 4.62 -27.06
N GLU A 343 0.69 4.88 -26.18
CA GLU A 343 0.63 6.11 -25.40
C GLU A 343 1.50 6.01 -24.15
N TYR A 344 2.37 6.97 -23.96
CA TYR A 344 3.17 7.07 -22.75
C TYR A 344 2.30 7.38 -21.52
N ALA A 345 2.59 6.77 -20.40
CA ALA A 345 2.20 7.32 -19.13
C ALA A 345 2.85 8.69 -18.98
N SER A 346 2.10 9.73 -18.64
CA SER A 346 2.59 11.10 -18.72
C SER A 346 2.01 12.03 -17.66
N ASN A 347 2.81 13.01 -17.24
CA ASN A 347 2.41 14.05 -16.30
C ASN A 347 1.82 13.48 -14.99
N ASN A 348 2.32 12.34 -14.53
CA ASN A 348 1.95 11.78 -13.23
C ASN A 348 2.88 12.33 -12.15
N SER A 349 2.34 12.56 -10.97
CA SER A 349 3.07 13.16 -9.86
C SER A 349 2.93 12.35 -8.59
N PHE A 350 4.03 12.27 -7.85
CA PHE A 350 4.07 11.78 -6.47
C PHE A 350 4.62 12.89 -5.61
N GLU A 351 3.77 13.49 -4.77
CA GLU A 351 4.14 14.69 -4.04
C GLU A 351 3.60 14.73 -2.61
N HIS A 352 4.39 15.26 -1.68
CA HIS A 352 3.99 15.39 -0.29
C HIS A 352 3.55 14.08 0.37
N ASN A 353 4.22 12.98 0.06
CA ASN A 353 3.96 11.69 0.67
C ASN A 353 5.04 11.32 1.68
N THR A 354 4.67 10.48 2.64
CA THR A 354 5.63 9.69 3.43
C THR A 354 5.62 8.26 2.89
N ILE A 355 6.75 7.85 2.34
CA ILE A 355 6.94 6.55 1.68
C ILE A 355 7.98 5.80 2.47
N GLU A 356 7.61 4.69 3.10
CA GLU A 356 8.51 4.06 4.07
C GLU A 356 8.38 2.55 4.14
N LEU A 357 9.46 1.90 4.59
CA LEU A 357 9.49 0.49 4.95
C LEU A 357 9.11 -0.46 3.80
N GLY A 358 9.34 -0.06 2.57
CA GLY A 358 9.23 -0.96 1.42
C GLY A 358 10.25 -2.09 1.56
N TRP A 359 9.78 -3.34 1.56
CA TRP A 359 10.64 -4.50 1.80
C TRP A 359 11.12 -5.19 0.53
N ARG A 360 10.63 -4.71 -0.63
CA ARG A 360 11.01 -5.22 -1.94
C ARG A 360 10.83 -4.13 -2.99
N ALA A 361 11.77 -4.02 -3.93
CA ALA A 361 11.81 -2.98 -4.97
C ALA A 361 11.93 -1.56 -4.40
N GLY A 362 11.57 -0.54 -5.14
CA GLY A 362 11.83 0.85 -4.77
C GLY A 362 10.76 1.53 -3.93
N GLY A 363 11.12 2.62 -3.29
CA GLY A 363 10.14 3.54 -2.70
C GLY A 363 9.31 4.20 -3.79
N VAL A 364 9.96 4.74 -4.81
CA VAL A 364 9.34 5.24 -6.05
C VAL A 364 9.99 4.56 -7.23
N GLY A 365 9.20 4.06 -8.17
CA GLY A 365 9.67 3.50 -9.42
C GLY A 365 9.17 4.28 -10.63
N ILE A 366 10.09 4.68 -11.51
CA ILE A 366 9.79 5.36 -12.76
C ILE A 366 10.30 4.50 -13.90
N PHE A 367 9.39 3.84 -14.60
CA PHE A 367 9.69 2.90 -15.66
C PHE A 367 9.26 3.46 -17.02
N GLY A 368 10.01 4.41 -17.51
CA GLY A 368 9.70 5.13 -18.74
C GLY A 368 8.66 6.23 -18.56
N GLY A 369 8.17 6.75 -19.66
CA GLY A 369 7.13 7.75 -19.67
C GLY A 369 7.61 9.17 -19.97
N LYS A 370 6.81 10.14 -19.55
CA LYS A 370 6.98 11.53 -19.95
C LYS A 370 6.50 12.49 -18.86
N ASN A 371 7.36 13.45 -18.53
CA ASN A 371 7.00 14.63 -17.74
C ASN A 371 6.41 14.31 -16.34
N HIS A 372 6.92 13.28 -15.70
CA HIS A 372 6.54 12.96 -14.34
C HIS A 372 7.23 13.86 -13.32
N LYS A 373 6.66 13.95 -12.13
CA LYS A 373 7.23 14.70 -11.01
C LYS A 373 7.24 13.86 -9.74
N VAL A 374 8.36 13.86 -9.04
CA VAL A 374 8.53 13.28 -7.72
C VAL A 374 9.07 14.39 -6.82
N THR A 375 8.20 15.00 -6.03
CA THR A 375 8.54 16.23 -5.30
C THR A 375 8.04 16.25 -3.87
N ASN A 376 8.85 16.81 -2.98
CA ASN A 376 8.46 17.05 -1.58
C ASN A 376 8.02 15.79 -0.83
N ASN A 377 8.61 14.65 -1.12
CA ASN A 377 8.35 13.41 -0.39
C ASN A 377 9.41 13.17 0.69
N LEU A 378 8.98 12.53 1.76
CA LEU A 378 9.88 11.84 2.69
C LEU A 378 9.89 10.36 2.30
N ILE A 379 11.05 9.85 1.87
CA ILE A 379 11.27 8.45 1.53
C ILE A 379 12.24 7.89 2.55
N LYS A 380 11.82 6.90 3.31
CA LYS A 380 12.58 6.45 4.46
C LYS A 380 12.50 4.93 4.62
N ASP A 381 13.63 4.32 4.96
CA ASP A 381 13.71 2.88 5.21
C ASP A 381 13.21 2.01 4.04
N SER A 382 13.41 2.46 2.80
CA SER A 382 13.19 1.65 1.59
C SER A 382 14.37 0.70 1.44
N ARG A 383 14.19 -0.55 1.83
CA ARG A 383 15.28 -1.53 1.98
C ARG A 383 15.29 -2.62 0.92
N GLY A 384 14.22 -2.76 0.18
CA GLY A 384 14.11 -3.76 -0.88
C GLY A 384 14.75 -3.35 -2.21
N GLY A 385 15.07 -2.08 -2.36
CA GLY A 385 15.64 -1.50 -3.57
C GLY A 385 16.11 -0.07 -3.30
N ALA A 386 16.12 0.77 -4.33
CA ALA A 386 16.45 2.19 -4.17
C ALA A 386 15.32 2.97 -3.50
N GLY A 387 15.63 4.14 -2.96
CA GLY A 387 14.59 5.09 -2.55
C GLY A 387 13.76 5.53 -3.76
N ILE A 388 14.45 5.98 -4.82
CA ILE A 388 13.82 6.28 -6.13
C ILE A 388 14.60 5.51 -7.19
N ARG A 389 13.90 4.71 -7.97
CA ARG A 389 14.45 3.95 -9.09
C ARG A 389 13.93 4.53 -10.41
N VAL A 390 14.86 4.88 -11.31
CA VAL A 390 14.57 5.33 -12.68
C VAL A 390 15.16 4.27 -13.60
N SER A 391 14.33 3.60 -14.39
CA SER A 391 14.80 2.40 -15.09
C SER A 391 14.14 2.17 -16.43
N THR A 392 14.92 1.61 -17.35
CA THR A 392 14.46 1.09 -18.64
C THR A 392 14.34 -0.44 -18.63
N VAL A 393 14.34 -1.09 -17.46
CA VAL A 393 14.30 -2.54 -17.35
C VAL A 393 13.10 -3.17 -18.06
N PHE A 394 11.99 -2.47 -18.15
CA PHE A 394 10.78 -2.92 -18.86
C PHE A 394 10.63 -2.35 -20.27
N ALA A 395 11.57 -1.55 -20.76
CA ALA A 395 11.54 -0.95 -22.10
C ALA A 395 11.94 -1.98 -23.16
N ASN A 396 11.36 -3.16 -23.10
CA ASN A 396 11.67 -4.28 -24.00
C ASN A 396 10.43 -4.74 -24.76
N LYS A 397 10.59 -5.79 -25.55
CA LYS A 397 9.57 -6.31 -26.46
C LYS A 397 8.23 -6.58 -25.79
N GLY A 398 7.28 -5.66 -25.97
CA GLY A 398 5.88 -5.85 -25.59
C GLY A 398 5.55 -5.53 -24.14
N GLU A 399 6.48 -5.04 -23.36
CA GLU A 399 6.23 -4.66 -21.96
C GLU A 399 6.14 -3.15 -21.75
N GLY A 400 7.13 -2.39 -22.22
CA GLY A 400 7.20 -0.95 -21.98
C GLY A 400 7.75 -0.15 -23.13
N LEU A 401 7.42 1.15 -23.14
CA LEU A 401 7.81 2.11 -24.18
C LEU A 401 9.15 2.79 -23.90
N GLY A 402 9.67 2.72 -22.67
CA GLY A 402 10.82 3.52 -22.27
C GLY A 402 10.47 5.00 -22.06
N PHE A 403 11.47 5.89 -22.19
CA PHE A 403 11.30 7.33 -22.02
C PHE A 403 11.06 8.01 -23.35
N ASP A 404 10.15 8.98 -23.38
CA ASP A 404 9.91 9.83 -24.54
C ASP A 404 11.14 10.70 -24.83
N ASP A 405 11.43 10.97 -26.12
CA ASP A 405 12.59 11.78 -26.54
C ASP A 405 12.52 13.22 -26.04
N ASN A 406 11.30 13.75 -25.79
CA ASN A 406 11.05 15.08 -25.28
C ASN A 406 10.63 15.07 -23.80
N ASN A 407 11.16 14.16 -23.02
CA ASN A 407 10.81 13.98 -21.64
C ASN A 407 11.47 15.04 -20.73
N GLU A 408 10.73 15.50 -19.72
CA GLU A 408 11.19 16.37 -18.63
C GLU A 408 10.67 15.87 -17.29
N ILE A 409 11.33 14.85 -16.74
CA ILE A 409 10.99 14.33 -15.40
C ILE A 409 11.76 15.12 -14.34
N LEU A 410 11.05 15.54 -13.29
CA LEU A 410 11.60 16.31 -12.18
C LEU A 410 11.58 15.51 -10.89
N ILE A 411 12.75 15.32 -10.29
CA ILE A 411 12.94 14.73 -8.96
C ILE A 411 13.51 15.81 -8.06
N LYS A 412 12.67 16.44 -7.23
CA LYS A 412 13.04 17.66 -6.53
C LYS A 412 12.48 17.76 -5.12
N ASP A 413 13.27 18.34 -4.22
CA ASP A 413 12.86 18.67 -2.85
C ASP A 413 12.39 17.46 -2.04
N ASN A 414 12.94 16.29 -2.33
CA ASN A 414 12.69 15.08 -1.54
C ASN A 414 13.74 14.93 -0.43
N MET A 415 13.35 14.36 0.67
CA MET A 415 14.28 13.83 1.68
C MET A 415 14.26 12.30 1.60
N ILE A 416 15.41 11.70 1.36
CA ILE A 416 15.56 10.26 1.21
C ILE A 416 16.52 9.75 2.28
N VAL A 417 16.00 8.92 3.18
CA VAL A 417 16.67 8.53 4.43
C VAL A 417 16.78 7.01 4.52
N ASN A 418 17.95 6.49 4.86
CA ASN A 418 18.18 5.07 5.14
C ASN A 418 17.61 4.15 4.04
N SER A 419 17.78 4.51 2.80
CA SER A 419 17.22 3.76 1.66
C SER A 419 18.32 3.16 0.81
N GLY A 420 17.98 2.07 0.13
CA GLY A 420 18.92 1.34 -0.71
C GLY A 420 19.11 -0.12 -0.28
N THR A 421 19.80 -0.89 -1.11
CA THR A 421 20.09 -2.30 -0.87
C THR A 421 21.41 -2.71 -1.51
N THR A 422 22.08 -3.71 -0.93
CA THR A 422 23.20 -4.40 -1.59
C THR A 422 22.75 -5.57 -2.44
N ASN A 423 21.52 -5.97 -2.28
CA ASN A 423 21.02 -7.24 -2.83
C ASN A 423 19.56 -7.07 -3.20
N ASP A 424 19.34 -6.69 -4.44
CA ASP A 424 18.00 -6.59 -4.99
C ASP A 424 17.28 -7.93 -4.84
N PHE A 425 16.03 -7.89 -4.44
CA PHE A 425 15.21 -9.06 -4.23
C PHE A 425 15.12 -9.96 -5.49
N TYR A 426 15.06 -9.33 -6.67
CA TYR A 426 14.98 -10.06 -7.94
C TYR A 426 16.32 -10.54 -8.44
N PHE A 427 17.40 -9.85 -8.09
CA PHE A 427 18.75 -10.11 -8.59
C PHE A 427 19.72 -10.18 -7.43
N PRO A 428 19.73 -11.31 -6.68
CA PRO A 428 20.70 -11.53 -5.62
C PRO A 428 22.11 -11.30 -6.14
N HIS A 429 22.92 -10.58 -5.37
CA HIS A 429 24.30 -10.21 -5.74
C HIS A 429 24.43 -9.16 -6.85
N SER A 430 23.37 -8.45 -7.18
CA SER A 430 23.45 -7.28 -8.05
C SER A 430 24.28 -6.16 -7.39
N LYS A 431 24.59 -5.13 -8.18
CA LYS A 431 25.28 -3.96 -7.66
C LYS A 431 24.43 -3.24 -6.59
N PRO A 432 25.07 -2.61 -5.61
CA PRO A 432 24.35 -1.79 -4.64
C PRO A 432 23.49 -0.72 -5.32
N ARG A 433 22.28 -0.53 -4.79
CA ARG A 433 21.38 0.55 -5.16
C ARG A 433 21.24 1.51 -4.00
N SER A 434 21.36 2.81 -4.28
CA SER A 434 21.35 3.84 -3.26
C SER A 434 20.02 4.57 -3.14
N ASN A 435 20.04 5.75 -2.58
CA ASN A 435 18.87 6.59 -2.39
C ASN A 435 18.16 6.90 -3.71
N ILE A 436 18.92 7.20 -4.76
CA ILE A 436 18.42 7.25 -6.15
C ILE A 436 19.28 6.30 -6.99
N ASP A 437 18.65 5.49 -7.81
CA ASP A 437 19.33 4.57 -8.72
C ASP A 437 18.81 4.72 -10.14
N PHE A 438 19.74 4.83 -11.09
CA PHE A 438 19.48 4.84 -12.52
C PHE A 438 19.89 3.51 -13.13
N GLU A 439 18.98 2.89 -13.89
CA GLU A 439 19.20 1.59 -14.50
C GLU A 439 18.85 1.60 -15.99
N GLU A 440 19.88 1.56 -16.84
CA GLU A 440 19.74 1.52 -18.30
C GLU A 440 19.93 0.09 -18.80
N THR A 441 18.89 -0.71 -18.78
CA THR A 441 18.93 -2.10 -19.26
C THR A 441 18.52 -2.23 -20.72
N PHE A 442 17.43 -1.60 -21.13
CA PHE A 442 16.87 -1.71 -22.48
C PHE A 442 16.64 -0.34 -23.11
N GLY A 443 17.70 0.43 -23.20
CA GLY A 443 17.70 1.75 -23.81
C GLY A 443 18.03 2.86 -22.81
N PRO A 444 18.20 4.08 -23.33
CA PRO A 444 18.67 5.19 -22.53
C PRO A 444 17.57 5.78 -21.63
N ILE A 445 17.99 6.26 -20.47
CA ILE A 445 17.20 7.18 -19.66
C ILE A 445 17.40 8.59 -20.20
N LYS A 446 16.31 9.33 -20.36
CA LYS A 446 16.31 10.66 -20.96
C LYS A 446 15.53 11.67 -20.13
N GLY A 447 15.99 12.91 -20.10
CA GLY A 447 15.26 14.06 -19.62
C GLY A 447 14.96 14.06 -18.12
N ILE A 448 15.89 13.63 -17.30
CA ILE A 448 15.73 13.61 -15.85
C ILE A 448 16.46 14.80 -15.23
N THR A 449 15.77 15.56 -14.40
CA THR A 449 16.36 16.60 -13.56
C THR A 449 16.27 16.19 -12.10
N VAL A 450 17.39 16.14 -11.42
CA VAL A 450 17.51 15.86 -9.98
C VAL A 450 18.00 17.12 -9.30
N GLN A 451 17.18 17.70 -8.41
CA GLN A 451 17.46 19.03 -7.86
C GLN A 451 16.99 19.16 -6.40
N ASN A 452 17.83 19.75 -5.54
CA ASN A 452 17.49 20.11 -4.16
C ASN A 452 16.96 18.97 -3.31
N ASN A 453 17.40 17.73 -3.54
CA ASN A 453 17.07 16.61 -2.69
C ASN A 453 18.08 16.53 -1.54
N VAL A 454 17.59 16.06 -0.39
CA VAL A 454 18.43 15.78 0.78
C VAL A 454 18.57 14.28 0.93
N PHE A 455 19.82 13.81 0.94
CA PHE A 455 20.15 12.40 1.11
C PHE A 455 20.73 12.18 2.49
N VAL A 456 20.16 11.27 3.26
CA VAL A 456 20.61 10.96 4.61
C VAL A 456 20.90 9.48 4.69
N ASN A 457 22.15 9.15 5.05
CA ASN A 457 22.59 7.82 5.37
C ASN A 457 22.16 6.77 4.31
N PRO A 458 22.75 6.82 3.08
CA PRO A 458 22.57 5.77 2.10
C PRO A 458 22.97 4.42 2.68
N VAL A 459 22.22 3.36 2.41
CA VAL A 459 22.51 2.04 2.96
C VAL A 459 23.45 1.28 2.02
N TYR A 460 24.50 0.70 2.59
CA TYR A 460 25.47 -0.15 1.90
C TYR A 460 26.28 0.49 0.75
N THR A 461 26.27 1.79 0.61
CA THR A 461 27.12 2.52 -0.34
C THR A 461 27.41 3.91 0.21
N ASP A 462 28.57 4.45 -0.14
CA ASP A 462 28.95 5.82 0.20
C ASP A 462 28.36 6.85 -0.79
N GLU A 463 27.74 6.38 -1.85
CA GLU A 463 27.14 7.20 -2.89
C GLU A 463 25.63 7.37 -2.65
N ALA A 464 25.13 8.59 -2.74
CA ALA A 464 23.71 8.86 -2.65
C ALA A 464 22.95 8.51 -3.93
N ILE A 465 23.64 8.57 -5.07
CA ILE A 465 23.11 8.24 -6.38
C ILE A 465 23.98 7.16 -7.02
N THR A 466 23.33 6.08 -7.46
CA THR A 466 24.00 4.96 -8.10
C THR A 466 23.52 4.78 -9.55
N HIS A 467 24.31 4.05 -10.31
CA HIS A 467 23.97 3.62 -11.66
C HIS A 467 24.21 2.11 -11.74
N ALA A 468 23.18 1.33 -11.46
CA ALA A 468 23.26 -0.14 -11.30
C ALA A 468 23.02 -0.91 -12.60
N GLY A 469 22.70 -0.25 -13.70
CA GLY A 469 22.46 -0.83 -15.02
C GLY A 469 23.69 -1.10 -15.86
#